data_64c76b74d543d20afc47355cf6b78125
#
_entry.id   64c76b74d543d20afc47355cf6b78125
#
_cell.length_a   1.000
_cell.length_b   1.000
_cell.length_c   1.000
_cell.angle_alpha   90.00
_cell.angle_beta   90.00
_cell.angle_gamma   90.00
#
_symmetry.space_group_name_H-M   'P 1'
#
loop_
_entity.id
_entity.type
_entity.pdbx_description
1 polymer ?
#
loop_
_entity_poly.entity_id
_entity_poly.type
_entity_poly.pdbx_seq_one_letter_code
_entity_poly.pdbx_strand_id
1 'polypeptide(L)'
;LVFKQSDWYLYAFCRERSAFRLFKLRRIVSCVPYGERFSTRQMDETTFEQRFGGGGLSAVKKDGYYQIVLEYERRDAFTLTEKIDACLLDAPGGGSDTGRICFYAPELSFARELVMGLLGKVRVVAPPELREELRDELKKINDFYKR
;
A
#
# COMPACT_ATOMS: atom_id res chain seq x y z
N LEU A 1 -17.74 2.81 0.26
CA LEU A 1 -16.57 3.48 0.81
C LEU A 1 -15.43 2.48 0.94
N VAL A 2 -14.20 2.90 0.65
CA VAL A 2 -12.99 2.08 0.72
C VAL A 2 -11.97 2.81 1.57
N PHE A 3 -11.40 2.12 2.55
CA PHE A 3 -10.28 2.63 3.33
C PHE A 3 -8.98 2.05 2.79
N LYS A 4 -8.03 2.90 2.38
CA LYS A 4 -6.75 2.48 1.80
C LYS A 4 -5.65 3.51 2.13
N GLN A 5 -4.47 3.04 2.55
CA GLN A 5 -3.32 3.89 2.83
C GLN A 5 -3.65 5.08 3.74
N SER A 6 -4.36 4.79 4.85
CA SER A 6 -4.80 5.79 5.85
C SER A 6 -5.76 6.87 5.32
N ASP A 7 -6.38 6.65 4.17
CA ASP A 7 -7.36 7.56 3.57
C ASP A 7 -8.65 6.84 3.21
N TRP A 8 -9.76 7.57 3.31
CA TRP A 8 -11.05 7.11 2.83
C TRP A 8 -11.28 7.53 1.39
N TYR A 9 -11.83 6.62 0.61
CA TYR A 9 -12.20 6.82 -0.78
C TYR A 9 -13.65 6.45 -1.01
N LEU A 10 -14.31 7.23 -1.88
CA LEU A 10 -15.59 6.90 -2.46
C LEU A 10 -15.36 6.25 -3.82
N TYR A 11 -15.76 4.99 -3.98
CA TYR A 11 -15.82 4.36 -5.29
C TYR A 11 -17.20 4.61 -5.89
N ALA A 12 -17.26 5.41 -6.93
CA ALA A 12 -18.50 5.86 -7.54
C ALA A 12 -18.37 6.00 -9.06
N PHE A 13 -19.52 5.97 -9.73
CA PHE A 13 -19.58 6.20 -11.17
C PHE A 13 -19.45 7.70 -11.47
N CYS A 14 -18.37 8.05 -12.17
CA CYS A 14 -18.14 9.40 -12.66
C CYS A 14 -18.93 9.63 -13.97
N ARG A 15 -19.94 10.51 -13.95
CA ARG A 15 -20.76 10.79 -15.13
C ARG A 15 -19.96 11.45 -16.24
N GLU A 16 -19.06 12.37 -15.91
CA GLU A 16 -18.20 13.06 -16.90
C GLU A 16 -17.27 12.10 -17.64
N ARG A 17 -16.78 11.08 -16.97
CA ARG A 17 -15.85 10.09 -17.54
C ARG A 17 -16.52 8.79 -17.92
N SER A 18 -17.84 8.67 -17.68
CA SER A 18 -18.63 7.45 -17.94
C SER A 18 -17.99 6.17 -17.41
N ALA A 19 -17.34 6.24 -16.25
CA ALA A 19 -16.60 5.13 -15.64
C ALA A 19 -16.61 5.18 -14.12
N PHE A 20 -16.47 4.04 -13.47
CA PHE A 20 -16.24 3.99 -12.04
C PHE A 20 -14.86 4.52 -11.69
N ARG A 21 -14.76 5.35 -10.66
CA ARG A 21 -13.51 5.96 -10.18
C ARG A 21 -13.47 6.04 -8.65
N LEU A 22 -12.24 6.10 -8.13
CA LEU A 22 -12.00 6.41 -6.71
C LEU A 22 -11.84 7.91 -6.52
N PHE A 23 -12.64 8.44 -5.60
CA PHE A 23 -12.56 9.84 -5.16
C PHE A 23 -12.07 9.86 -3.71
N LYS A 24 -10.94 10.50 -3.47
CA LYS A 24 -10.40 10.65 -2.12
C LYS A 24 -11.30 11.58 -1.32
N LEU A 25 -11.89 11.11 -0.20
CA LEU A 25 -12.89 11.89 0.54
C LEU A 25 -12.38 13.26 0.97
N ARG A 26 -11.13 13.34 1.43
CA ARG A 26 -10.55 14.62 1.88
C ARG A 26 -10.35 15.65 0.75
N ARG A 27 -10.50 15.26 -0.52
CA ARG A 27 -10.43 16.17 -1.69
C ARG A 27 -11.80 16.63 -2.17
N ILE A 28 -12.88 16.14 -1.56
CA ILE A 28 -14.23 16.54 -1.89
C ILE A 28 -14.49 17.89 -1.25
N VAL A 29 -14.66 18.91 -2.07
CA VAL A 29 -14.90 20.29 -1.63
C VAL A 29 -16.36 20.51 -1.22
N SER A 30 -17.29 19.89 -1.95
CA SER A 30 -18.71 19.97 -1.64
C SER A 30 -19.43 18.69 -2.06
N CYS A 31 -20.50 18.37 -1.35
CA CYS A 31 -21.38 17.25 -1.65
C CYS A 31 -22.82 17.73 -1.47
N VAL A 32 -23.57 17.75 -2.55
CA VAL A 32 -24.96 18.17 -2.54
C VAL A 32 -25.84 17.01 -3.02
N PRO A 33 -26.91 16.68 -2.28
CA PRO A 33 -27.86 15.67 -2.73
C PRO A 33 -28.50 16.13 -4.05
N TYR A 34 -28.46 15.24 -5.04
CA TYR A 34 -29.10 15.48 -6.32
C TYR A 34 -30.44 14.75 -6.34
N GLY A 35 -31.54 15.48 -6.61
CA GLY A 35 -32.91 14.96 -6.46
C GLY A 35 -33.31 13.87 -7.46
N GLU A 36 -32.47 13.52 -8.42
CA GLU A 36 -32.73 12.44 -9.37
C GLU A 36 -32.36 11.07 -8.80
N ARG A 37 -33.22 10.10 -9.05
CA ARG A 37 -32.90 8.69 -8.75
C ARG A 37 -31.97 8.14 -9.83
N PHE A 38 -31.00 7.36 -9.44
CA PHE A 38 -30.15 6.63 -10.36
C PHE A 38 -30.50 5.14 -10.33
N SER A 39 -30.39 4.46 -11.46
CA SER A 39 -30.44 3.01 -11.50
C SER A 39 -29.16 2.42 -10.96
N THR A 40 -29.26 1.45 -10.06
CA THR A 40 -28.11 0.74 -9.52
C THR A 40 -27.34 0.09 -10.68
N ARG A 41 -26.09 0.48 -10.83
CA ARG A 41 -25.17 -0.17 -11.77
C ARG A 41 -24.45 -1.27 -11.03
N GLN A 42 -24.47 -2.47 -11.59
CA GLN A 42 -23.70 -3.56 -11.02
C GLN A 42 -22.22 -3.20 -11.06
N MET A 43 -21.62 -3.23 -9.90
CA MET A 43 -20.18 -3.11 -9.75
C MET A 43 -19.60 -4.50 -9.94
N ASP A 44 -18.71 -4.63 -10.91
CA ASP A 44 -17.92 -5.85 -11.04
C ASP A 44 -16.81 -5.82 -9.98
N GLU A 45 -16.96 -6.64 -8.94
CA GLU A 45 -15.99 -6.77 -7.85
C GLU A 45 -14.61 -7.14 -8.38
N THR A 46 -14.55 -7.98 -9.40
CA THR A 46 -13.30 -8.37 -10.06
C THR A 46 -12.59 -7.17 -10.66
N THR A 47 -13.34 -6.27 -11.30
CA THR A 47 -12.79 -5.03 -11.86
C THR A 47 -12.36 -4.05 -10.77
N PHE A 48 -13.06 -4.04 -9.62
CA PHE A 48 -12.66 -3.25 -8.46
C PHE A 48 -11.32 -3.75 -7.90
N GLU A 49 -11.21 -5.04 -7.64
CA GLU A 49 -10.02 -5.71 -7.16
C GLU A 49 -8.83 -5.51 -8.12
N GLN A 50 -9.05 -5.68 -9.43
CA GLN A 50 -8.01 -5.49 -10.44
C GLN A 50 -7.53 -4.05 -10.55
N ARG A 51 -8.43 -3.07 -10.46
CA ARG A 51 -8.06 -1.65 -10.63
C ARG A 51 -7.56 -1.00 -9.34
N PHE A 52 -8.05 -1.43 -8.20
CA PHE A 52 -7.86 -0.72 -6.94
C PHE A 52 -7.31 -1.60 -5.81
N GLY A 53 -7.53 -2.90 -5.86
CA GLY A 53 -6.83 -3.87 -5.03
C GLY A 53 -5.36 -4.04 -5.45
N GLY A 54 -5.02 -3.71 -6.70
CA GLY A 54 -3.71 -3.89 -7.29
C GLY A 54 -2.79 -2.65 -7.33
N GLY A 55 -3.25 -1.49 -6.88
CA GLY A 55 -2.42 -0.26 -6.84
C GLY A 55 -1.51 -0.19 -5.62
N GLY A 56 -1.19 -1.29 -5.00
CA GLY A 56 -0.42 -1.36 -3.78
C GLY A 56 0.17 -2.74 -3.57
N LEU A 57 0.38 -3.07 -2.32
CA LEU A 57 0.88 -4.35 -1.88
C LEU A 57 -0.16 -5.44 -2.19
N SER A 58 0.29 -6.51 -2.81
CA SER A 58 -0.54 -7.70 -3.05
C SER A 58 -0.01 -8.86 -2.22
N ALA A 59 -0.89 -9.55 -1.49
CA ALA A 59 -0.54 -10.81 -0.83
C ALA A 59 -0.36 -11.96 -1.84
N VAL A 60 -0.91 -11.81 -3.04
CA VAL A 60 -0.91 -12.84 -4.08
C VAL A 60 0.13 -12.52 -5.15
N LYS A 61 0.91 -13.53 -5.55
CA LYS A 61 1.87 -13.42 -6.65
C LYS A 61 1.15 -13.04 -7.94
N LYS A 62 1.69 -12.02 -8.62
CA LYS A 62 1.25 -11.58 -9.95
C LYS A 62 2.45 -11.61 -10.89
N ASP A 63 2.20 -11.95 -12.15
CA ASP A 63 3.25 -11.95 -13.17
C ASP A 63 3.82 -10.53 -13.35
N GLY A 64 5.14 -10.42 -13.43
CA GLY A 64 5.83 -9.14 -13.55
C GLY A 64 5.96 -8.33 -12.25
N TYR A 65 5.49 -8.87 -11.10
CA TYR A 65 5.65 -8.22 -9.79
C TYR A 65 6.90 -8.73 -9.08
N TYR A 66 7.57 -7.82 -8.37
CA TYR A 66 8.68 -8.15 -7.47
C TYR A 66 8.13 -8.71 -6.16
N GLN A 67 8.69 -9.84 -5.72
CA GLN A 67 8.43 -10.33 -4.39
C GLN A 67 9.27 -9.56 -3.38
N ILE A 68 8.62 -8.90 -2.45
CA ILE A 68 9.26 -8.13 -1.39
C ILE A 68 9.10 -8.89 -0.08
N VAL A 69 10.21 -9.12 0.58
CA VAL A 69 10.25 -9.74 1.91
C VAL A 69 10.95 -8.79 2.86
N LEU A 70 10.22 -8.38 3.88
CA LEU A 70 10.72 -7.54 4.97
C LEU A 70 10.74 -8.35 6.25
N GLU A 71 11.69 -8.05 7.12
CA GLU A 71 11.76 -8.56 8.49
C GLU A 71 11.57 -7.40 9.46
N TYR A 72 10.86 -7.62 10.55
CA TYR A 72 10.60 -6.63 11.58
C TYR A 72 10.70 -7.23 12.98
N GLU A 73 10.93 -6.41 13.99
CA GLU A 73 10.86 -6.86 15.39
C GLU A 73 9.40 -6.90 15.84
N ARG A 74 8.97 -7.97 16.50
CA ARG A 74 7.56 -8.17 16.89
C ARG A 74 7.00 -7.07 17.77
N ARG A 75 7.86 -6.39 18.55
CA ARG A 75 7.45 -5.20 19.32
C ARG A 75 6.92 -4.06 18.45
N ASP A 76 7.35 -3.98 17.19
CA ASP A 76 6.94 -2.94 16.24
C ASP A 76 5.69 -3.32 15.44
N ALA A 77 5.16 -4.54 15.58
CA ALA A 77 4.03 -5.05 14.81
C ALA A 77 2.83 -4.11 14.83
N PHE A 78 2.45 -3.60 16.00
CA PHE A 78 1.32 -2.68 16.14
C PHE A 78 1.51 -1.40 15.32
N THR A 79 2.69 -0.80 15.37
CA THR A 79 3.00 0.41 14.59
C THR A 79 3.01 0.15 13.08
N LEU A 80 3.42 -1.05 12.69
CA LEU A 80 3.43 -1.43 11.27
C LEU A 80 2.01 -1.61 10.72
N THR A 81 1.05 -2.09 11.52
CA THR A 81 -0.35 -2.24 11.08
C THR A 81 -1.04 -0.92 10.74
N GLU A 82 -0.53 0.21 11.22
CA GLU A 82 -1.03 1.54 10.83
C GLU A 82 -0.69 1.90 9.37
N LYS A 83 0.35 1.28 8.79
CA LYS A 83 0.87 1.60 7.45
C LYS A 83 0.80 0.45 6.47
N ILE A 84 0.80 -0.77 6.98
CA ILE A 84 0.77 -2.01 6.20
C ILE A 84 -0.48 -2.80 6.61
N ASP A 85 -1.14 -3.41 5.64
CA ASP A 85 -2.29 -4.26 5.91
C ASP A 85 -1.87 -5.43 6.84
N ALA A 86 -2.61 -5.61 7.92
CA ALA A 86 -2.31 -6.62 8.92
C ALA A 86 -2.25 -8.05 8.36
N CYS A 87 -2.97 -8.31 7.27
CA CYS A 87 -2.95 -9.63 6.60
C CYS A 87 -1.59 -9.98 5.96
N LEU A 88 -0.72 -8.99 5.77
CA LEU A 88 0.62 -9.18 5.22
C LEU A 88 1.68 -9.51 6.29
N LEU A 89 1.33 -9.37 7.57
CA LEU A 89 2.21 -9.72 8.67
C LEU A 89 2.05 -11.20 9.00
N ASP A 90 3.16 -11.86 9.33
CA ASP A 90 3.12 -13.23 9.81
C ASP A 90 2.21 -13.36 11.03
N ALA A 91 1.43 -14.44 11.06
CA ALA A 91 0.62 -14.76 12.23
C ALA A 91 1.47 -14.82 13.50
N PRO A 92 0.98 -14.32 14.64
CA PRO A 92 1.67 -14.43 15.92
C PRO A 92 1.73 -15.91 16.33
N GLY A 93 2.86 -16.57 16.04
CA GLY A 93 3.06 -17.96 16.38
C GLY A 93 4.47 -18.44 16.09
N GLY A 94 5.20 -18.75 17.15
CA GLY A 94 6.55 -19.28 17.10
C GLY A 94 7.55 -18.35 17.78
N GLY A 95 8.19 -18.80 18.82
CA GLY A 95 9.08 -18.10 19.76
C GLY A 95 10.24 -17.27 19.21
N SER A 96 10.10 -16.69 18.01
CA SER A 96 11.03 -15.75 17.40
C SER A 96 10.65 -14.32 17.74
N ASP A 97 11.62 -13.51 18.12
CA ASP A 97 11.45 -12.07 18.38
C ASP A 97 11.23 -11.26 17.08
N THR A 98 11.39 -11.90 15.92
CA THR A 98 11.20 -11.28 14.62
C THR A 98 9.99 -11.86 13.89
N GLY A 99 9.37 -11.05 13.04
CA GLY A 99 8.32 -11.44 12.10
C GLY A 99 8.69 -11.08 10.68
N ARG A 100 7.94 -11.59 9.71
CA ARG A 100 8.14 -11.29 8.30
C ARG A 100 6.87 -10.70 7.70
N ILE A 101 7.08 -9.84 6.71
CA ILE A 101 6.06 -9.28 5.84
C ILE A 101 6.42 -9.71 4.43
N CYS A 102 5.49 -10.38 3.74
CA CYS A 102 5.70 -10.78 2.36
C CYS A 102 4.59 -10.20 1.48
N PHE A 103 4.95 -9.48 0.44
CA PHE A 103 4.02 -8.92 -0.53
C PHE A 103 4.66 -8.81 -1.91
N TYR A 104 3.84 -8.51 -2.90
CA TYR A 104 4.26 -8.30 -4.28
C TYR A 104 4.01 -6.85 -4.69
N ALA A 105 4.98 -6.22 -5.33
CA ALA A 105 4.89 -4.85 -5.81
C ALA A 105 5.18 -4.79 -7.32
N PRO A 106 4.47 -3.95 -8.09
CA PRO A 106 4.70 -3.82 -9.53
C PRO A 106 6.06 -3.20 -9.84
N GLU A 107 6.56 -2.36 -8.95
CA GLU A 107 7.82 -1.63 -9.11
C GLU A 107 8.58 -1.57 -7.78
N LEU A 108 9.91 -1.59 -7.84
CA LEU A 108 10.76 -1.45 -6.65
C LEU A 108 10.67 -0.07 -6.02
N SER A 109 10.42 0.98 -6.81
CA SER A 109 10.21 2.35 -6.34
C SER A 109 9.09 2.44 -5.29
N PHE A 110 7.98 1.73 -5.51
CA PHE A 110 6.89 1.66 -4.56
C PHE A 110 7.29 0.99 -3.23
N ALA A 111 8.01 -0.12 -3.32
CA ALA A 111 8.51 -0.81 -2.13
C ALA A 111 9.54 0.04 -1.37
N ARG A 112 10.40 0.77 -2.09
CA ARG A 112 11.37 1.69 -1.50
C ARG A 112 10.70 2.82 -0.71
N GLU A 113 9.70 3.49 -1.28
CA GLU A 113 8.95 4.54 -0.60
C GLU A 113 8.27 4.03 0.68
N LEU A 114 7.68 2.83 0.61
CA LEU A 114 7.09 2.19 1.76
C LEU A 114 8.12 1.95 2.87
N VAL A 115 9.25 1.32 2.53
CA VAL A 115 10.30 0.99 3.51
C VAL A 115 10.89 2.26 4.14
N MET A 116 11.13 3.31 3.34
CA MET A 116 11.57 4.61 3.84
C MET A 116 10.55 5.23 4.81
N GLY A 117 9.26 5.07 4.54
CA GLY A 117 8.19 5.53 5.42
C GLY A 117 8.05 4.76 6.73
N LEU A 118 8.68 3.61 6.86
CA LEU A 118 8.63 2.78 8.07
C LEU A 118 9.73 3.12 9.10
N LEU A 119 10.52 4.16 8.85
CA LEU A 119 11.47 4.75 9.80
C LEU A 119 12.46 3.73 10.40
N GLY A 120 12.98 2.81 9.60
CA GLY A 120 13.96 1.83 10.02
C GLY A 120 13.41 0.66 10.87
N LYS A 121 12.09 0.54 11.04
CA LYS A 121 11.45 -0.55 11.78
C LYS A 121 11.42 -1.88 11.02
N VAL A 122 11.79 -1.86 9.75
CA VAL A 122 11.85 -3.04 8.90
C VAL A 122 13.21 -3.16 8.24
N ARG A 123 13.62 -4.40 7.98
CA ARG A 123 14.80 -4.75 7.23
C ARG A 123 14.42 -5.46 5.94
N VAL A 124 14.93 -5.04 4.80
CA VAL A 124 14.71 -5.72 3.53
C VAL A 124 15.51 -7.02 3.49
N VAL A 125 14.81 -8.14 3.36
CA VAL A 125 15.40 -9.48 3.17
C VAL A 125 15.55 -9.78 1.69
N ALA A 126 14.51 -9.48 0.91
CA ALA A 126 14.48 -9.65 -0.54
C ALA A 126 13.61 -8.55 -1.20
N PRO A 127 13.88 -8.18 -2.44
CA PRO A 127 15.00 -8.58 -3.25
C PRO A 127 16.29 -7.79 -2.93
N PRO A 128 17.48 -8.26 -3.34
CA PRO A 128 18.75 -7.57 -3.06
C PRO A 128 18.82 -6.19 -3.74
N GLU A 129 18.24 -6.02 -4.92
CA GLU A 129 18.22 -4.76 -5.67
C GLU A 129 17.56 -3.63 -4.85
N LEU A 130 16.45 -3.94 -4.19
CA LEU A 130 15.78 -2.97 -3.31
C LEU A 130 16.68 -2.53 -2.15
N ARG A 131 17.49 -3.43 -1.64
CA ARG A 131 18.44 -3.14 -0.57
C ARG A 131 19.56 -2.21 -1.02
N GLU A 132 20.05 -2.39 -2.25
CA GLU A 132 21.04 -1.51 -2.85
C GLU A 132 20.48 -0.12 -3.11
N GLU A 133 19.30 -0.02 -3.71
CA GLU A 133 18.62 1.27 -3.91
C GLU A 133 18.42 2.04 -2.59
N LEU A 134 18.01 1.34 -1.52
CA LEU A 134 17.83 1.95 -0.21
C LEU A 134 19.16 2.45 0.38
N ARG A 135 20.25 1.71 0.22
CA ARG A 135 21.57 2.14 0.68
C ARG A 135 22.03 3.42 -0.02
N ASP A 136 21.82 3.49 -1.33
CA ASP A 136 22.19 4.66 -2.12
C ASP A 136 21.36 5.88 -1.72
N GLU A 137 20.07 5.69 -1.48
CA GLU A 137 19.19 6.78 -1.04
C GLU A 137 19.55 7.29 0.36
N LEU A 138 19.79 6.37 1.30
CA LEU A 138 20.24 6.72 2.65
C LEU A 138 21.59 7.46 2.64
N LYS A 139 22.50 7.08 1.74
CA LYS A 139 23.77 7.77 1.58
C LYS A 139 23.56 9.21 1.09
N LYS A 140 22.72 9.41 0.08
CA LYS A 140 22.38 10.75 -0.42
C LYS A 140 21.77 11.61 0.68
N ILE A 141 20.83 11.07 1.46
CA ILE A 141 20.21 11.78 2.59
C ILE A 141 21.28 12.14 3.63
N ASN A 142 22.11 11.19 4.03
CA ASN A 142 23.18 11.44 5.00
C ASN A 142 24.17 12.52 4.53
N ASP A 143 24.55 12.50 3.25
CA ASP A 143 25.45 13.49 2.68
C ASP A 143 24.80 14.89 2.59
N PHE A 144 23.48 14.94 2.39
CA PHE A 144 22.72 16.19 2.41
C PHE A 144 22.72 16.86 3.79
N TYR A 145 22.62 16.08 4.87
CA TYR A 145 22.59 16.61 6.24
C TYR A 145 23.97 16.78 6.88
N LYS A 146 25.06 16.38 6.21
CA LYS A 146 26.43 16.65 6.67
C LYS A 146 26.97 18.02 6.26
N ARG A 147 26.21 18.77 5.47
CA ARG A 147 26.57 20.15 5.08
C ARG A 147 26.00 21.15 6.07
#